data_614c0e3019b6166e1c4e188ac93c8e17
#
_entry.id   614c0e3019b6166e1c4e188ac93c8e17
#
_cell.length_a   1.000
_cell.length_b   1.000
_cell.length_c   1.000
_cell.angle_alpha   90.00
_cell.angle_beta   90.00
_cell.angle_gamma   90.00
#
_symmetry.space_group_name_H-M   'P 1'
#
loop_
_entity.id
_entity.type
_entity.pdbx_description
1 polymer ?
#
loop_
_entity_poly.entity_id
_entity_poly.type
_entity_poly.pdbx_seq_one_letter_code
_entity_poly.pdbx_strand_id
1 'polypeptide(L)'
;MFGNCSHANKYIFKIDTVNIAPVWNPSANNSVEFGGFNFTNEENILRWLIRGDTLYDVIIPEDAEVVQVKNKNTPNAVWRTNKIIVTNPRKVTDDMCLELFEISNMPLKTYYQVLAILAGKGFYNTCLEIIHTKINSDNIDECINEFLEFGFYKKQGVYETILQKLYTLKNS
;
A
#
# COMPACT_ATOMS: atom_id res chain seq x y z
N MET A 1 5.98 0.32 -5.67
CA MET A 1 5.37 0.86 -6.91
C MET A 1 4.56 -0.25 -7.57
N PHE A 2 3.53 0.06 -8.33
CA PHE A 2 2.45 -0.87 -8.66
C PHE A 2 2.36 -1.08 -10.16
N GLY A 3 2.77 -2.26 -10.62
CA GLY A 3 2.96 -2.52 -12.03
C GLY A 3 3.99 -1.56 -12.65
N ASN A 4 4.25 -1.65 -13.92
CA ASN A 4 5.18 -0.72 -14.60
C ASN A 4 4.49 0.55 -15.12
N CYS A 5 3.46 1.01 -14.43
CA CYS A 5 2.71 2.21 -14.79
C CYS A 5 2.45 3.11 -13.58
N SER A 6 2.65 4.42 -13.70
CA SER A 6 2.22 5.36 -12.68
C SER A 6 0.70 5.51 -12.73
N HIS A 7 0.05 5.49 -11.55
CA HIS A 7 -1.42 5.51 -11.46
C HIS A 7 -2.05 6.78 -12.04
N ALA A 8 -1.44 7.94 -11.81
CA ALA A 8 -2.04 9.22 -12.20
C ALA A 8 -1.91 9.54 -13.70
N ASN A 9 -0.80 9.18 -14.31
CA ASN A 9 -0.45 9.64 -15.66
C ASN A 9 -0.29 8.50 -16.67
N LYS A 10 -0.65 7.28 -16.30
CA LYS A 10 -0.48 6.07 -17.13
C LYS A 10 0.96 5.92 -17.68
N TYR A 11 1.93 6.45 -16.94
CA TYR A 11 3.34 6.42 -17.34
C TYR A 11 3.86 4.98 -17.22
N ILE A 12 4.44 4.46 -18.28
CA ILE A 12 5.04 3.13 -18.30
C ILE A 12 6.51 3.26 -17.91
N PHE A 13 6.87 2.64 -16.79
CA PHE A 13 8.25 2.65 -16.30
C PHE A 13 9.16 1.78 -17.16
N LYS A 14 10.33 2.33 -17.49
CA LYS A 14 11.45 1.58 -18.04
C LYS A 14 12.31 1.10 -16.86
N ILE A 15 12.54 -0.20 -16.81
CA ILE A 15 13.32 -0.84 -15.75
C ILE A 15 14.81 -0.50 -15.93
N ASP A 16 15.53 -0.34 -14.81
CA ASP A 16 16.98 -0.08 -14.73
C ASP A 16 17.44 1.18 -15.48
N THR A 17 16.53 2.09 -15.75
CA THR A 17 16.85 3.38 -16.39
C THR A 17 16.20 4.54 -15.64
N VAL A 18 16.74 5.74 -15.84
CA VAL A 18 16.14 6.96 -15.31
C VAL A 18 14.81 7.23 -16.02
N ASN A 19 13.73 7.22 -15.24
CA ASN A 19 12.42 7.67 -15.68
C ASN A 19 12.23 9.13 -15.24
N ILE A 20 11.80 9.97 -16.16
CA ILE A 20 11.56 11.40 -15.90
C ILE A 20 10.03 11.62 -15.92
N ALA A 21 9.52 12.29 -14.90
CA ALA A 21 8.10 12.59 -14.81
C ALA A 21 7.67 13.58 -15.90
N PRO A 22 6.59 13.29 -16.65
CA PRO A 22 6.12 14.19 -17.70
C PRO A 22 5.53 15.50 -17.16
N VAL A 23 5.11 15.49 -15.90
CA VAL A 23 4.62 16.65 -15.16
C VAL A 23 5.32 16.68 -13.81
N TRP A 24 5.85 17.83 -13.43
CA TRP A 24 6.44 18.10 -12.13
C TRP A 24 6.23 19.56 -11.74
N ASN A 25 5.38 19.78 -10.74
CA ASN A 25 5.13 21.09 -10.15
C ASN A 25 4.90 20.94 -8.65
N PRO A 26 5.96 20.95 -7.82
CA PRO A 26 5.84 20.70 -6.37
C PRO A 26 5.07 21.80 -5.62
N SER A 27 4.74 22.90 -6.27
CA SER A 27 3.90 23.98 -5.70
C SER A 27 2.42 23.83 -6.00
N ALA A 28 2.02 22.85 -6.82
CA ALA A 28 0.63 22.64 -7.16
C ALA A 28 -0.19 22.06 -5.99
N ASN A 29 -1.42 22.51 -5.86
CA ASN A 29 -2.31 22.10 -4.76
C ASN A 29 -3.05 20.76 -5.02
N ASN A 30 -3.10 20.30 -6.25
CA ASN A 30 -3.74 19.03 -6.59
C ASN A 30 -2.73 18.02 -7.17
N SER A 31 -3.05 16.73 -7.01
CA SER A 31 -2.10 15.66 -7.31
C SER A 31 -1.84 15.46 -8.80
N VAL A 32 -2.71 15.93 -9.68
CA VAL A 32 -2.57 15.80 -11.14
C VAL A 32 -1.56 16.83 -11.65
N GLU A 33 -1.74 18.09 -11.25
CA GLU A 33 -0.83 19.18 -11.60
C GLU A 33 0.52 19.05 -10.91
N PHE A 34 0.55 18.52 -9.66
CA PHE A 34 1.80 18.23 -8.96
C PHE A 34 2.66 17.27 -9.77
N GLY A 35 2.06 16.21 -10.32
CA GLY A 35 2.77 15.23 -11.12
C GLY A 35 3.74 14.37 -10.29
N GLY A 36 4.87 14.00 -10.90
CA GLY A 36 5.91 13.20 -10.26
C GLY A 36 5.56 11.72 -10.07
N PHE A 37 6.50 10.98 -9.53
CA PHE A 37 6.36 9.57 -9.19
C PHE A 37 6.26 9.40 -7.67
N ASN A 38 5.24 8.68 -7.21
CA ASN A 38 5.07 8.38 -5.80
C ASN A 38 5.92 7.17 -5.40
N PHE A 39 6.54 7.24 -4.25
CA PHE A 39 7.19 6.11 -3.60
C PHE A 39 7.02 6.18 -2.07
N THR A 40 7.32 5.09 -1.40
CA THR A 40 7.19 4.94 0.05
C THR A 40 8.29 4.02 0.58
N ASN A 41 8.49 4.00 1.89
CA ASN A 41 9.37 3.06 2.57
C ASN A 41 8.69 1.69 2.78
N GLU A 42 9.46 0.69 3.16
CA GLU A 42 8.99 -0.68 3.39
C GLU A 42 7.98 -0.76 4.53
N GLU A 43 8.15 0.00 5.60
CA GLU A 43 7.25 0.03 6.76
C GLU A 43 5.80 0.40 6.42
N ASN A 44 5.58 1.05 5.28
CA ASN A 44 4.27 1.56 4.87
C ASN A 44 3.77 0.97 3.55
N ILE A 45 4.52 0.07 2.93
CA ILE A 45 4.24 -0.42 1.57
C ILE A 45 2.94 -1.22 1.48
N LEU A 46 2.57 -1.97 2.52
CA LEU A 46 1.36 -2.80 2.54
C LEU A 46 0.08 -2.01 2.23
N ARG A 47 0.00 -0.76 2.70
CA ARG A 47 -1.13 0.13 2.44
C ARG A 47 -1.33 0.41 0.95
N TRP A 48 -0.26 0.34 0.17
CA TRP A 48 -0.27 0.68 -1.24
C TRP A 48 -0.53 -0.52 -2.17
N LEU A 49 -0.59 -1.74 -1.63
CA LEU A 49 -0.88 -2.94 -2.41
C LEU A 49 -2.26 -2.94 -3.07
N ILE A 50 -3.16 -2.04 -2.66
CA ILE A 50 -4.41 -1.77 -3.39
C ILE A 50 -4.17 -1.32 -4.85
N ARG A 51 -2.99 -0.76 -5.15
CA ARG A 51 -2.65 -0.21 -6.47
C ARG A 51 -2.09 -1.23 -7.46
N GLY A 52 -1.63 -2.37 -6.99
CA GLY A 52 -1.02 -3.39 -7.85
C GLY A 52 -0.54 -4.63 -7.09
N ASP A 53 0.19 -5.46 -7.79
CA ASP A 53 0.69 -6.75 -7.32
C ASP A 53 2.19 -6.95 -7.60
N THR A 54 2.89 -5.90 -8.00
CA THR A 54 4.33 -5.93 -8.28
C THR A 54 5.02 -4.85 -7.48
N LEU A 55 6.05 -5.23 -6.73
CA LEU A 55 6.96 -4.32 -6.03
C LEU A 55 8.21 -4.09 -6.88
N TYR A 56 8.77 -2.91 -6.71
CA TYR A 56 10.03 -2.49 -7.31
C TYR A 56 10.90 -1.86 -6.24
N ASP A 57 12.19 -2.10 -6.30
CA ASP A 57 13.15 -1.28 -5.60
C ASP A 57 13.27 0.07 -6.30
N VAL A 58 13.51 1.11 -5.52
CA VAL A 58 13.53 2.48 -6.00
C VAL A 58 14.87 3.11 -5.70
N ILE A 59 15.51 3.64 -6.75
CA ILE A 59 16.72 4.44 -6.63
C ILE A 59 16.37 5.87 -7.06
N ILE A 60 16.71 6.84 -6.22
CA ILE A 60 16.52 8.25 -6.52
C ILE A 60 17.84 8.81 -7.07
N PRO A 61 17.89 9.30 -8.31
CA PRO A 61 19.07 9.94 -8.86
C PRO A 61 19.51 11.14 -8.03
N GLU A 62 20.81 11.43 -7.97
CA GLU A 62 21.35 12.53 -7.19
C GLU A 62 20.80 13.90 -7.59
N ASP A 63 20.50 14.08 -8.88
CA ASP A 63 19.91 15.29 -9.46
C ASP A 63 18.38 15.31 -9.45
N ALA A 64 17.74 14.39 -8.73
CA ALA A 64 16.29 14.34 -8.60
C ALA A 64 15.79 15.28 -7.49
N GLU A 65 14.68 15.94 -7.75
CA GLU A 65 13.94 16.65 -6.74
C GLU A 65 13.00 15.72 -6.01
N VAL A 66 12.98 15.77 -4.67
CA VAL A 66 12.12 14.95 -3.82
C VAL A 66 11.31 15.82 -2.87
N VAL A 67 10.02 15.57 -2.80
CA VAL A 67 9.10 16.26 -1.89
C VAL A 67 8.31 15.25 -1.09
N GLN A 68 8.23 15.46 0.23
CA GLN A 68 7.35 14.68 1.10
C GLN A 68 5.91 15.15 0.94
N VAL A 69 4.99 14.20 0.78
CA VAL A 69 3.56 14.47 0.58
C VAL A 69 2.79 14.05 1.83
N LYS A 70 1.92 14.93 2.33
CA LYS A 70 1.03 14.60 3.45
C LYS A 70 0.05 13.51 3.04
N ASN A 71 -0.02 12.45 3.83
CA ASN A 71 -0.98 11.36 3.68
C ASN A 71 -1.58 11.00 5.04
N LYS A 72 -2.90 10.92 5.14
CA LYS A 72 -3.59 10.64 6.42
C LYS A 72 -3.35 9.22 6.92
N ASN A 73 -3.22 8.25 6.01
CA ASN A 73 -3.11 6.82 6.34
C ASN A 73 -1.66 6.38 6.57
N THR A 74 -0.71 7.12 6.04
CA THR A 74 0.73 6.87 6.16
C THR A 74 1.44 8.20 6.39
N PRO A 75 1.28 8.81 7.57
CA PRO A 75 1.90 10.10 7.88
C PRO A 75 3.41 10.04 7.69
N ASN A 76 3.98 11.03 7.00
CA ASN A 76 5.41 11.16 6.77
C ASN A 76 6.09 10.02 5.96
N ALA A 77 5.31 9.17 5.30
CA ALA A 77 5.82 7.99 4.61
C ALA A 77 5.55 7.96 3.09
N VAL A 78 5.14 9.09 2.52
CA VAL A 78 4.90 9.22 1.08
C VAL A 78 5.74 10.35 0.52
N TRP A 79 6.46 10.04 -0.52
CA TRP A 79 7.27 11.02 -1.25
C TRP A 79 6.90 11.03 -2.72
N ARG A 80 7.20 12.14 -3.37
CA ARG A 80 7.18 12.29 -4.83
C ARG A 80 8.52 12.79 -5.34
N THR A 81 8.86 12.36 -6.54
CA THR A 81 10.07 12.79 -7.23
C THR A 81 9.83 13.03 -8.71
N ASN A 82 10.61 13.91 -9.29
CA ASN A 82 10.60 14.16 -10.73
C ASN A 82 11.38 13.11 -11.52
N LYS A 83 12.32 12.39 -10.89
CA LYS A 83 13.12 11.34 -11.52
C LYS A 83 13.19 10.12 -10.61
N ILE A 84 13.15 8.91 -11.20
CA ILE A 84 13.21 7.64 -10.48
C ILE A 84 13.83 6.56 -11.36
N ILE A 85 14.61 5.68 -10.76
CA ILE A 85 14.96 4.39 -11.34
C ILE A 85 14.17 3.32 -10.59
N VAL A 86 13.47 2.47 -11.33
CA VAL A 86 12.77 1.31 -10.78
C VAL A 86 13.50 0.05 -11.23
N THR A 87 13.76 -0.84 -10.29
CA THR A 87 14.58 -2.04 -10.52
C THR A 87 13.98 -3.23 -9.79
N ASN A 88 14.45 -4.43 -10.07
CA ASN A 88 14.11 -5.65 -9.37
C ASN A 88 12.58 -5.88 -9.22
N PRO A 89 11.82 -6.02 -10.31
CA PRO A 89 10.38 -6.27 -10.25
C PRO A 89 10.10 -7.63 -9.59
N ARG A 90 9.28 -7.61 -8.52
CA ARG A 90 8.87 -8.82 -7.79
C ARG A 90 7.36 -8.87 -7.67
N LYS A 91 6.77 -10.00 -8.06
CA LYS A 91 5.34 -10.23 -7.80
C LYS A 91 5.14 -10.41 -6.29
N VAL A 92 4.16 -9.70 -5.74
CA VAL A 92 3.82 -9.79 -4.32
C VAL A 92 3.21 -11.17 -4.01
N THR A 93 3.72 -11.81 -2.96
CA THR A 93 3.23 -13.07 -2.41
C THR A 93 2.75 -12.87 -0.97
N ASP A 94 2.03 -13.86 -0.41
CA ASP A 94 1.61 -13.83 1.00
C ASP A 94 2.82 -13.84 1.94
N ASP A 95 3.84 -14.66 1.67
CA ASP A 95 5.07 -14.72 2.48
C ASP A 95 5.79 -13.36 2.50
N MET A 96 5.94 -12.72 1.34
CA MET A 96 6.50 -11.37 1.27
C MET A 96 5.68 -10.35 2.05
N CYS A 97 4.34 -10.46 2.03
CA CYS A 97 3.48 -9.58 2.82
C CYS A 97 3.65 -9.82 4.31
N LEU A 98 3.89 -11.05 4.73
CA LEU A 98 4.16 -11.39 6.13
C LEU A 98 5.48 -10.75 6.61
N GLU A 99 6.57 -10.90 5.84
CA GLU A 99 7.84 -10.23 6.11
C GLU A 99 7.71 -8.70 6.20
N LEU A 100 6.97 -8.09 5.26
CA LEU A 100 6.68 -6.65 5.26
C LEU A 100 5.79 -6.23 6.43
N PHE A 101 4.91 -7.11 6.91
CA PHE A 101 4.09 -6.85 8.09
C PHE A 101 4.92 -6.80 9.37
N GLU A 102 5.92 -7.67 9.53
CA GLU A 102 6.81 -7.69 10.70
C GLU A 102 7.56 -6.35 10.90
N ILE A 103 7.95 -5.70 9.81
CA ILE A 103 8.64 -4.39 9.86
C ILE A 103 7.69 -3.21 9.74
N SER A 104 6.40 -3.45 9.53
CA SER A 104 5.44 -2.38 9.27
C SER A 104 5.17 -1.51 10.49
N ASN A 105 5.08 -0.20 10.26
CA ASN A 105 4.78 0.79 11.30
C ASN A 105 3.74 1.80 10.81
N MET A 106 2.48 1.42 10.90
CA MET A 106 1.36 2.22 10.43
C MET A 106 0.36 2.50 11.57
N PRO A 107 -0.48 3.54 11.47
CA PRO A 107 -1.62 3.74 12.38
C PRO A 107 -2.53 2.51 12.39
N LEU A 108 -3.12 2.17 13.55
CA LEU A 108 -3.96 0.98 13.73
C LEU A 108 -5.09 0.89 12.68
N LYS A 109 -5.79 1.97 12.46
CA LYS A 109 -6.84 2.05 11.44
C LYS A 109 -6.34 1.69 10.02
N THR A 110 -5.08 1.97 9.70
CA THR A 110 -4.49 1.59 8.42
C THR A 110 -4.33 0.08 8.29
N TYR A 111 -4.06 -0.64 9.39
CA TYR A 111 -4.02 -2.12 9.37
C TYR A 111 -5.38 -2.73 9.06
N TYR A 112 -6.50 -2.14 9.51
CA TYR A 112 -7.83 -2.60 9.15
C TYR A 112 -8.10 -2.51 7.64
N GLN A 113 -7.64 -1.41 7.02
CA GLN A 113 -7.72 -1.23 5.58
C GLN A 113 -6.79 -2.19 4.82
N VAL A 114 -5.57 -2.41 5.34
CA VAL A 114 -4.61 -3.38 4.79
C VAL A 114 -5.20 -4.79 4.85
N LEU A 115 -5.84 -5.16 5.95
CA LEU A 115 -6.50 -6.46 6.10
C LEU A 115 -7.51 -6.71 4.97
N ALA A 116 -8.36 -5.72 4.64
CA ALA A 116 -9.31 -5.83 3.54
C ALA A 116 -8.62 -5.95 2.16
N ILE A 117 -7.52 -5.22 1.95
CA ILE A 117 -6.73 -5.28 0.71
C ILE A 117 -6.13 -6.68 0.53
N LEU A 118 -5.46 -7.20 1.56
CA LEU A 118 -4.77 -8.48 1.52
C LEU A 118 -5.75 -9.65 1.41
N ALA A 119 -6.88 -9.59 2.12
CA ALA A 119 -7.95 -10.56 2.00
C ALA A 119 -8.49 -10.65 0.56
N GLY A 120 -8.71 -9.50 -0.09
CA GLY A 120 -9.12 -9.44 -1.49
C GLY A 120 -8.06 -9.95 -2.48
N LYS A 121 -6.79 -10.00 -2.09
CA LYS A 121 -5.68 -10.57 -2.88
C LYS A 121 -5.45 -12.06 -2.60
N GLY A 122 -6.09 -12.64 -1.59
CA GLY A 122 -5.92 -14.03 -1.22
C GLY A 122 -4.75 -14.30 -0.27
N PHE A 123 -4.19 -13.27 0.37
CA PHE A 123 -3.04 -13.39 1.28
C PHE A 123 -3.49 -13.75 2.70
N TYR A 124 -3.79 -15.03 2.88
CA TYR A 124 -4.46 -15.55 4.05
C TYR A 124 -3.61 -15.51 5.32
N ASN A 125 -2.34 -15.92 5.22
CA ASN A 125 -1.45 -16.01 6.38
C ASN A 125 -1.16 -14.63 6.97
N THR A 126 -0.90 -13.64 6.12
CA THR A 126 -0.71 -12.25 6.56
C THR A 126 -1.98 -11.68 7.19
N CYS A 127 -3.16 -12.01 6.65
CA CYS A 127 -4.43 -11.61 7.27
C CYS A 127 -4.61 -12.19 8.67
N LEU A 128 -4.26 -13.47 8.88
CA LEU A 128 -4.33 -14.09 10.20
C LEU A 128 -3.39 -13.44 11.18
N GLU A 129 -2.17 -13.12 10.76
CA GLU A 129 -1.19 -12.48 11.62
C GLU A 129 -1.62 -11.06 12.02
N ILE A 130 -2.19 -10.29 11.10
CA ILE A 130 -2.79 -8.98 11.41
C ILE A 130 -3.91 -9.13 12.45
N ILE A 131 -4.82 -10.09 12.28
CA ILE A 131 -5.91 -10.34 13.23
C ILE A 131 -5.33 -10.69 14.61
N HIS A 132 -4.39 -11.62 14.67
CA HIS A 132 -3.81 -12.09 15.92
C HIS A 132 -3.08 -10.98 16.68
N THR A 133 -2.37 -10.10 16.00
CA THR A 133 -1.48 -9.12 16.63
C THR A 133 -2.09 -7.73 16.80
N LYS A 134 -3.09 -7.36 15.99
CA LYS A 134 -3.64 -5.99 15.96
C LYS A 134 -5.10 -5.90 16.39
N ILE A 135 -5.84 -7.03 16.43
CA ILE A 135 -7.28 -7.02 16.68
C ILE A 135 -7.56 -7.67 18.04
N ASN A 136 -8.44 -7.02 18.82
CA ASN A 136 -8.91 -7.50 20.12
C ASN A 136 -10.36 -7.02 20.37
N SER A 137 -10.93 -7.34 21.55
CA SER A 137 -12.29 -6.96 21.93
C SER A 137 -12.57 -5.45 21.86
N ASP A 138 -11.56 -4.62 22.10
CA ASP A 138 -11.75 -3.17 22.19
C ASP A 138 -11.83 -2.50 20.81
N ASN A 139 -11.27 -3.15 19.77
CA ASN A 139 -11.17 -2.56 18.44
C ASN A 139 -11.84 -3.36 17.32
N ILE A 140 -12.41 -4.52 17.61
CA ILE A 140 -13.00 -5.43 16.62
C ILE A 140 -14.15 -4.77 15.82
N ASP A 141 -14.98 -3.96 16.46
CA ASP A 141 -16.10 -3.29 15.79
C ASP A 141 -15.62 -2.24 14.78
N GLU A 142 -14.62 -1.45 15.15
CA GLU A 142 -13.99 -0.50 14.23
C GLU A 142 -13.30 -1.24 13.07
N CYS A 143 -12.61 -2.34 13.39
CA CYS A 143 -11.96 -3.17 12.37
C CYS A 143 -12.98 -3.71 11.35
N ILE A 144 -14.10 -4.29 11.80
CA ILE A 144 -15.14 -4.82 10.90
C ILE A 144 -15.72 -3.70 10.03
N ASN A 145 -16.01 -2.53 10.59
CA ASN A 145 -16.54 -1.41 9.84
C ASN A 145 -15.57 -0.94 8.74
N GLU A 146 -14.28 -0.73 9.07
CA GLU A 146 -13.26 -0.35 8.10
C GLU A 146 -13.01 -1.46 7.05
N PHE A 147 -13.04 -2.74 7.47
CA PHE A 147 -12.88 -3.88 6.57
C PHE A 147 -14.00 -3.91 5.53
N LEU A 148 -15.25 -3.73 5.95
CA LEU A 148 -16.41 -3.71 5.05
C LEU A 148 -16.40 -2.50 4.13
N GLU A 149 -16.10 -1.32 4.67
CA GLU A 149 -16.03 -0.07 3.92
C GLU A 149 -14.91 -0.11 2.87
N PHE A 150 -13.75 -0.64 3.22
CA PHE A 150 -12.58 -0.67 2.36
C PHE A 150 -12.55 -1.86 1.40
N GLY A 151 -13.21 -2.96 1.76
CA GLY A 151 -13.29 -4.20 0.97
C GLY A 151 -14.24 -4.16 -0.22
N PHE A 152 -14.98 -3.06 -0.44
CA PHE A 152 -15.98 -2.99 -1.51
C PHE A 152 -15.42 -3.22 -2.91
N TYR A 153 -14.13 -2.97 -3.15
CA TYR A 153 -13.49 -3.16 -4.44
C TYR A 153 -13.26 -4.62 -4.82
N LYS A 154 -13.08 -5.53 -3.85
CA LYS A 154 -12.61 -6.88 -4.14
C LYS A 154 -13.09 -7.89 -3.12
N LYS A 155 -14.36 -8.24 -3.16
CA LYS A 155 -14.91 -9.43 -2.47
C LYS A 155 -14.44 -10.71 -3.16
N GLN A 156 -13.14 -10.92 -3.22
CA GLN A 156 -12.43 -12.03 -3.89
C GLN A 156 -11.41 -12.63 -2.92
N GLY A 157 -10.69 -13.63 -3.38
CA GLY A 157 -9.66 -14.29 -2.60
C GLY A 157 -10.22 -14.95 -1.35
N VAL A 158 -9.70 -14.54 -0.19
CA VAL A 158 -10.12 -15.07 1.13
C VAL A 158 -11.00 -14.08 1.90
N TYR A 159 -11.58 -13.09 1.22
CA TYR A 159 -12.31 -11.99 1.85
C TYR A 159 -13.42 -12.48 2.79
N GLU A 160 -14.30 -13.36 2.31
CA GLU A 160 -15.41 -13.89 3.12
C GLU A 160 -14.91 -14.74 4.31
N THR A 161 -13.85 -15.50 4.11
CA THR A 161 -13.23 -16.31 5.17
C THR A 161 -12.68 -15.41 6.29
N ILE A 162 -12.00 -14.31 5.94
CA ILE A 162 -11.48 -13.34 6.91
C ILE A 162 -12.62 -12.62 7.63
N LEU A 163 -13.65 -12.21 6.91
CA LEU A 163 -14.83 -11.55 7.50
C LEU A 163 -15.53 -12.46 8.53
N GLN A 164 -15.70 -13.75 8.21
CA GLN A 164 -16.26 -14.72 9.16
C GLN A 164 -15.39 -14.89 10.41
N LYS A 165 -14.07 -14.87 10.28
CA LYS A 165 -13.17 -14.93 11.44
C LYS A 165 -13.31 -13.69 12.33
N LEU A 166 -13.44 -12.49 11.75
CA LEU A 166 -13.69 -11.26 12.50
C LEU A 166 -15.02 -11.34 13.29
N TYR A 167 -16.08 -11.82 12.67
CA TYR A 167 -17.36 -12.02 13.37
C TYR A 167 -17.28 -13.11 14.47
N THR A 168 -16.54 -14.17 14.25
CA THR A 168 -16.31 -15.18 15.28
C THR A 168 -15.57 -14.58 16.48
N LEU A 169 -14.52 -13.82 16.23
CA LEU A 169 -13.76 -13.15 17.29
C LEU A 169 -14.59 -12.12 18.07
N LYS A 170 -15.50 -11.38 17.38
CA LYS A 170 -16.42 -10.44 18.04
C LYS A 170 -17.38 -11.14 19.01
N ASN A 171 -17.78 -12.37 18.74
CA ASN A 171 -18.79 -13.12 19.51
C ASN A 171 -18.17 -14.06 20.55
N SER A 172 -16.84 -14.11 20.68
CA SER A 172 -16.10 -14.89 21.68
C SER A 172 -15.79 -14.07 22.93
#